data_1bb93fc1ee82e0ae9cde3f4b367062a7
#
_entry.id   1bb93fc1ee82e0ae9cde3f4b367062a7
#
_cell.length_a   1.000
_cell.length_b   1.000
_cell.length_c   1.000
_cell.angle_alpha   90.00
_cell.angle_beta   90.00
_cell.angle_gamma   90.00
#
_symmetry.space_group_name_H-M   'P 1'
#
loop_
_entity.id
_entity.type
_entity.pdbx_description
1 polymer ?
#
loop_
_entity_poly.entity_id
_entity_poly.type
_entity_poly.pdbx_seq_one_letter_code
_entity_poly.pdbx_strand_id
1 'polypeptide(L)'
;MARRRHLDALEHAAYHLDTGKTQLEMHVAGEILAEELRLTQQYNMDESPLKTKLLSCSEGPFHRSDFSIGHRGAAMQFPEHTKESYLAAIQMGAGVVECDVTFTKDKALVCRHSQSDLHTTTDVLAHPELAKKCSVPFKPANPATGEDAQVECRTSDFTLAEFKTLKGKMDGANPKATTVEEYMNGTPGWRTDLYSQSGTLMTHAESTALFKEHGVKVTPELKSAAVEMPFNGFSQEMYAQKLVDELKEAGFAPSETYLQSFNLDDVKYWIKAAPKFGKQAVYLDDRVYEQADFVASVENMKELHDAGVNIIAPPLFALVDLDENNELVASNYAKLAKDADLEIIAWTLERSGPLAQGGGWYYKSVKDGINNDGDMMKMLDVLAQDVGVMGVFSDWPATVTYYANCMDSDA
;
A
#
# COMPACT_ATOMS: atom_id res chain seq x y z
N MET A 1 -17.83 5.01 28.20
CA MET A 1 -18.72 4.02 27.56
C MET A 1 -18.18 3.60 26.18
N ALA A 2 -17.75 4.49 25.30
CA ALA A 2 -17.20 4.16 23.98
C ALA A 2 -16.01 3.17 24.03
N ARG A 3 -15.01 3.42 24.88
CA ARG A 3 -13.80 2.57 25.00
C ARG A 3 -14.10 1.11 25.41
N ARG A 4 -15.18 0.87 26.15
CA ARG A 4 -15.59 -0.48 26.58
C ARG A 4 -16.30 -1.22 25.45
N ARG A 5 -17.12 -0.53 24.64
CA ARG A 5 -17.74 -1.09 23.44
C ARG A 5 -16.70 -1.44 22.35
N HIS A 6 -15.67 -0.63 22.24
CA HIS A 6 -14.55 -0.87 21.30
C HIS A 6 -13.79 -2.15 21.64
N LEU A 7 -13.45 -2.37 22.93
CA LEU A 7 -12.81 -3.60 23.39
C LEU A 7 -13.73 -4.82 23.21
N ASP A 8 -15.02 -4.68 23.51
CA ASP A 8 -16.01 -5.77 23.35
C ASP A 8 -16.18 -6.14 21.86
N ALA A 9 -16.14 -5.16 20.93
CA ALA A 9 -16.21 -5.40 19.48
C ALA A 9 -14.94 -6.07 18.93
N LEU A 10 -13.77 -5.66 19.41
CA LEU A 10 -12.48 -6.27 19.05
C LEU A 10 -12.37 -7.71 19.56
N GLU A 11 -12.80 -7.97 20.80
CA GLU A 11 -12.85 -9.34 21.35
C GLU A 11 -13.86 -10.22 20.60
N HIS A 12 -14.99 -9.66 20.17
CA HIS A 12 -15.99 -10.39 19.40
C HIS A 12 -15.51 -10.72 17.97
N ALA A 13 -14.86 -9.77 17.31
CA ALA A 13 -14.24 -9.98 15.99
C ALA A 13 -13.10 -11.01 16.05
N ALA A 14 -12.21 -10.94 17.04
CA ALA A 14 -11.13 -11.90 17.24
C ALA A 14 -11.67 -13.31 17.52
N TYR A 15 -12.70 -13.45 18.34
CA TYR A 15 -13.35 -14.73 18.64
C TYR A 15 -13.96 -15.40 17.40
N HIS A 16 -14.53 -14.62 16.49
CA HIS A 16 -15.14 -15.13 15.27
C HIS A 16 -14.12 -15.55 14.20
N LEU A 17 -12.96 -14.92 14.14
CA LEU A 17 -11.87 -15.29 13.22
C LEU A 17 -11.17 -16.59 13.63
N ASP A 18 -11.05 -16.87 14.92
CA ASP A 18 -10.40 -18.08 15.44
C ASP A 18 -11.28 -19.34 15.33
N THR A 19 -12.60 -19.21 15.16
CA THR A 19 -13.55 -20.32 15.16
C THR A 19 -13.91 -20.90 13.79
N GLY A 20 -13.23 -20.49 12.71
CA GLY A 20 -13.44 -21.03 11.35
C GLY A 20 -14.81 -20.71 10.75
N LYS A 21 -15.44 -19.64 11.19
CA LYS A 21 -16.74 -19.19 10.71
C LYS A 21 -16.71 -18.52 9.34
N THR A 22 -17.86 -18.45 8.70
CA THR A 22 -18.07 -18.20 7.30
C THR A 22 -17.63 -16.79 6.83
N GLN A 23 -17.39 -16.66 5.52
CA GLN A 23 -17.10 -15.43 4.80
C GLN A 23 -18.06 -14.25 5.14
N LEU A 24 -19.30 -14.56 5.51
CA LEU A 24 -20.33 -13.59 5.93
C LEU A 24 -20.03 -12.97 7.31
N GLU A 25 -19.49 -13.75 8.24
CA GLU A 25 -19.17 -13.27 9.60
C GLU A 25 -17.89 -12.43 9.62
N MET A 26 -16.95 -12.70 8.73
CA MET A 26 -15.78 -11.84 8.47
C MET A 26 -16.20 -10.51 7.84
N HIS A 27 -17.22 -10.53 6.98
CA HIS A 27 -17.80 -9.33 6.37
C HIS A 27 -18.36 -8.37 7.43
N VAL A 28 -19.21 -8.87 8.31
CA VAL A 28 -19.82 -8.07 9.38
C VAL A 28 -18.77 -7.50 10.35
N ALA A 29 -17.76 -8.28 10.72
CA ALA A 29 -16.67 -7.79 11.59
C ALA A 29 -15.82 -6.71 10.92
N GLY A 30 -15.55 -6.84 9.62
CA GLY A 30 -14.83 -5.84 8.82
C GLY A 30 -15.60 -4.53 8.71
N GLU A 31 -16.91 -4.60 8.48
CA GLU A 31 -17.79 -3.42 8.43
C GLU A 31 -17.85 -2.68 9.77
N ILE A 32 -18.01 -3.39 10.89
CA ILE A 32 -18.08 -2.78 12.23
C ILE A 32 -16.76 -2.07 12.58
N LEU A 33 -15.60 -2.70 12.31
CA LEU A 33 -14.31 -2.10 12.60
C LEU A 33 -14.02 -0.90 11.70
N ALA A 34 -14.38 -0.99 10.42
CA ALA A 34 -14.26 0.12 9.48
C ALA A 34 -15.10 1.32 9.91
N GLU A 35 -16.32 1.08 10.40
CA GLU A 35 -17.25 2.10 10.88
C GLU A 35 -16.73 2.80 12.14
N GLU A 36 -16.24 2.06 13.13
CA GLU A 36 -15.74 2.64 14.39
C GLU A 36 -14.48 3.49 14.19
N LEU A 37 -13.52 3.05 13.37
CA LEU A 37 -12.30 3.84 13.08
C LEU A 37 -12.65 5.12 12.32
N ARG A 38 -13.52 5.02 11.33
CA ARG A 38 -14.05 6.12 10.54
C ARG A 38 -14.73 7.19 11.40
N LEU A 39 -15.60 6.79 12.30
CA LEU A 39 -16.28 7.73 13.22
C LEU A 39 -15.27 8.40 14.15
N THR A 40 -14.26 7.68 14.62
CA THR A 40 -13.22 8.25 15.49
C THR A 40 -12.42 9.34 14.79
N GLN A 41 -12.01 9.13 13.53
CA GLN A 41 -11.28 10.14 12.75
C GLN A 41 -12.11 11.40 12.54
N GLN A 42 -13.39 11.28 12.17
CA GLN A 42 -14.27 12.43 11.96
C GLN A 42 -14.51 13.23 13.25
N TYR A 43 -14.73 12.55 14.36
CA TYR A 43 -14.94 13.23 15.65
C TYR A 43 -13.69 13.95 16.13
N ASN A 44 -12.49 13.48 15.74
CA ASN A 44 -11.23 14.12 16.10
C ASN A 44 -10.86 15.31 15.21
N MET A 45 -11.51 15.49 14.05
CA MET A 45 -11.28 16.68 13.21
C MET A 45 -11.60 17.97 13.98
N ASP A 46 -10.85 19.02 13.71
CA ASP A 46 -11.21 20.38 14.12
C ASP A 46 -12.53 20.82 13.46
N GLU A 47 -13.27 21.69 14.12
CA GLU A 47 -14.54 22.20 13.60
C GLU A 47 -14.35 22.93 12.27
N SER A 48 -15.01 22.46 11.24
CA SER A 48 -14.86 22.97 9.87
C SER A 48 -16.09 22.63 9.01
N PRO A 49 -16.29 23.32 7.86
CA PRO A 49 -17.31 22.95 6.88
C PRO A 49 -17.13 21.51 6.38
N LEU A 50 -15.87 21.06 6.17
CA LEU A 50 -15.54 19.70 5.77
C LEU A 50 -16.02 18.68 6.81
N LYS A 51 -15.70 18.89 8.10
CA LYS A 51 -16.20 18.04 9.18
C LYS A 51 -17.73 17.94 9.19
N THR A 52 -18.42 19.09 9.06
CA THR A 52 -19.88 19.13 9.01
C THR A 52 -20.41 18.33 7.82
N LYS A 53 -19.81 18.47 6.64
CA LYS A 53 -20.18 17.70 5.44
C LYS A 53 -19.99 16.20 5.65
N LEU A 54 -18.82 15.79 6.14
CA LEU A 54 -18.49 14.37 6.40
C LEU A 54 -19.44 13.77 7.42
N LEU A 55 -19.73 14.43 8.53
CA LEU A 55 -20.67 13.95 9.55
C LEU A 55 -22.11 13.82 9.01
N SER A 56 -22.50 14.65 8.03
CA SER A 56 -23.86 14.59 7.45
C SER A 56 -24.10 13.35 6.59
N CYS A 57 -23.07 12.63 6.17
CA CYS A 57 -23.20 11.41 5.37
C CYS A 57 -22.82 10.12 6.13
N SER A 58 -22.74 10.18 7.47
CA SER A 58 -22.33 9.05 8.31
C SER A 58 -23.19 7.80 8.18
N GLU A 59 -24.45 7.95 7.80
CA GLU A 59 -25.42 6.85 7.70
C GLU A 59 -25.39 6.12 6.34
N GLY A 60 -24.52 6.57 5.39
CA GLY A 60 -24.45 5.99 4.06
C GLY A 60 -25.69 6.22 3.19
N PRO A 61 -25.99 5.35 2.20
CA PRO A 61 -25.26 4.11 1.88
C PRO A 61 -23.85 4.37 1.32
N PHE A 62 -22.93 3.41 1.53
CA PHE A 62 -21.58 3.48 1.00
C PHE A 62 -21.40 2.45 -0.12
N HIS A 63 -20.67 2.85 -1.15
CA HIS A 63 -20.40 2.05 -2.33
C HIS A 63 -18.89 1.96 -2.54
N ARG A 64 -18.47 0.93 -3.26
CA ARG A 64 -17.10 0.80 -3.74
C ARG A 64 -16.72 2.02 -4.58
N SER A 65 -15.49 2.52 -4.40
CA SER A 65 -14.98 3.67 -5.11
C SER A 65 -13.62 3.36 -5.73
N ASP A 66 -13.43 3.68 -7.00
CA ASP A 66 -12.13 3.58 -7.69
C ASP A 66 -11.12 4.61 -7.17
N PHE A 67 -11.59 5.67 -6.51
CA PHE A 67 -10.75 6.63 -5.80
C PHE A 67 -10.01 6.00 -4.61
N SER A 68 -10.55 4.91 -4.05
CA SER A 68 -9.99 4.17 -2.92
C SER A 68 -9.12 3.01 -3.42
N ILE A 69 -7.80 3.09 -3.17
CA ILE A 69 -6.82 2.09 -3.56
C ILE A 69 -6.27 1.38 -2.33
N GLY A 70 -6.50 0.07 -2.21
CA GLY A 70 -5.98 -0.74 -1.11
C GLY A 70 -4.49 -0.96 -1.24
N HIS A 71 -3.68 -0.21 -0.46
CA HIS A 71 -2.22 -0.28 -0.42
C HIS A 71 -1.75 -1.57 0.24
N ARG A 72 -1.26 -2.52 -0.56
CA ARG A 72 -0.92 -3.88 -0.10
C ARG A 72 -2.10 -4.63 0.54
N GLY A 73 -3.33 -4.24 0.16
CA GLY A 73 -4.59 -4.60 0.79
C GLY A 73 -5.02 -3.61 1.88
N ALA A 74 -5.36 -4.10 3.09
CA ALA A 74 -5.66 -3.32 4.29
C ALA A 74 -4.52 -3.51 5.32
N ALA A 75 -3.33 -3.03 4.96
CA ALA A 75 -2.07 -3.36 5.64
C ALA A 75 -1.91 -2.72 7.02
N MET A 76 -2.78 -1.77 7.41
CA MET A 76 -2.75 -1.20 8.75
C MET A 76 -3.10 -2.24 9.83
N GLN A 77 -3.95 -3.22 9.51
CA GLN A 77 -4.44 -4.22 10.45
C GLN A 77 -4.13 -5.67 10.06
N PHE A 78 -3.98 -5.95 8.77
CA PHE A 78 -3.72 -7.30 8.26
C PHE A 78 -2.29 -7.40 7.72
N PRO A 79 -1.62 -8.57 7.81
CA PRO A 79 -0.34 -8.77 7.15
C PRO A 79 -0.41 -8.40 5.68
N GLU A 80 0.47 -7.51 5.23
CA GLU A 80 0.47 -6.96 3.87
C GLU A 80 0.59 -8.07 2.80
N HIS A 81 -0.04 -7.85 1.63
CA HIS A 81 0.02 -8.79 0.49
C HIS A 81 -0.42 -10.22 0.81
N THR A 82 -1.38 -10.36 1.72
CA THR A 82 -2.01 -11.64 2.05
C THR A 82 -3.45 -11.66 1.57
N LYS A 83 -4.01 -12.87 1.41
CA LYS A 83 -5.41 -13.05 1.03
C LYS A 83 -6.36 -12.30 1.95
N GLU A 84 -6.10 -12.34 3.26
CA GLU A 84 -6.91 -11.70 4.30
C GLU A 84 -6.86 -10.18 4.17
N SER A 85 -5.68 -9.60 3.92
CA SER A 85 -5.50 -8.16 3.69
C SER A 85 -6.26 -7.68 2.44
N TYR A 86 -6.21 -8.45 1.36
CA TYR A 86 -6.91 -8.13 0.13
C TYR A 86 -8.43 -8.20 0.29
N LEU A 87 -8.95 -9.25 0.92
CA LEU A 87 -10.37 -9.37 1.19
C LEU A 87 -10.88 -8.25 2.10
N ALA A 88 -10.10 -7.88 3.11
CA ALA A 88 -10.45 -6.75 3.98
C ALA A 88 -10.53 -5.43 3.20
N ALA A 89 -9.54 -5.12 2.33
CA ALA A 89 -9.56 -3.92 1.50
C ALA A 89 -10.78 -3.87 0.57
N ILE A 90 -11.11 -5.00 -0.06
CA ILE A 90 -12.30 -5.11 -0.94
C ILE A 90 -13.59 -4.84 -0.15
N GLN A 91 -13.69 -5.38 1.06
CA GLN A 91 -14.85 -5.18 1.94
C GLN A 91 -14.96 -3.75 2.47
N MET A 92 -13.82 -3.06 2.65
CA MET A 92 -13.76 -1.64 2.99
C MET A 92 -14.10 -0.72 1.81
N GLY A 93 -14.46 -1.28 0.65
CA GLY A 93 -14.90 -0.54 -0.52
C GLY A 93 -13.79 -0.05 -1.44
N ALA A 94 -12.58 -0.60 -1.36
CA ALA A 94 -11.54 -0.32 -2.35
C ALA A 94 -12.00 -0.77 -3.74
N GLY A 95 -11.99 0.15 -4.71
CA GLY A 95 -12.28 -0.15 -6.12
C GLY A 95 -11.05 -0.69 -6.84
N VAL A 96 -9.86 -0.35 -6.36
CA VAL A 96 -8.56 -0.81 -6.89
C VAL A 96 -7.77 -1.46 -5.76
N VAL A 97 -7.08 -2.58 -6.04
CA VAL A 97 -6.24 -3.27 -5.05
C VAL A 97 -4.84 -3.49 -5.62
N GLU A 98 -3.84 -3.25 -4.78
CA GLU A 98 -2.45 -3.39 -5.14
C GLU A 98 -1.89 -4.77 -4.81
N CYS A 99 -1.02 -5.29 -5.70
CA CYS A 99 -0.07 -6.35 -5.41
C CYS A 99 1.32 -5.89 -5.86
N ASP A 100 2.21 -5.66 -4.92
CA ASP A 100 3.65 -5.51 -5.22
C ASP A 100 4.21 -6.86 -5.65
N VAL A 101 4.83 -6.91 -6.81
CA VAL A 101 5.22 -8.16 -7.45
C VAL A 101 6.72 -8.33 -7.41
N THR A 102 7.16 -9.47 -6.87
CA THR A 102 8.54 -9.96 -6.93
C THR A 102 8.55 -11.37 -7.52
N PHE A 103 9.71 -12.03 -7.58
CA PHE A 103 9.78 -13.40 -8.10
C PHE A 103 10.58 -14.34 -7.19
N THR A 104 10.18 -15.60 -7.20
CA THR A 104 10.84 -16.70 -6.49
C THR A 104 12.06 -17.21 -7.25
N LYS A 105 12.82 -18.12 -6.63
CA LYS A 105 13.99 -18.80 -7.23
C LYS A 105 13.67 -19.50 -8.57
N ASP A 106 12.47 -20.06 -8.68
CA ASP A 106 11.93 -20.69 -9.87
C ASP A 106 11.07 -19.76 -10.74
N LYS A 107 11.20 -18.42 -10.51
CA LYS A 107 10.63 -17.34 -11.34
C LYS A 107 9.10 -17.27 -11.32
N ALA A 108 8.43 -17.82 -10.31
CA ALA A 108 7.03 -17.55 -10.08
C ALA A 108 6.84 -16.15 -9.51
N LEU A 109 5.84 -15.39 -10.00
CA LEU A 109 5.52 -14.07 -9.47
C LEU A 109 4.73 -14.20 -8.17
N VAL A 110 5.14 -13.45 -7.16
CA VAL A 110 4.53 -13.46 -5.81
C VAL A 110 4.30 -12.03 -5.32
N CYS A 111 3.27 -11.85 -4.48
CA CYS A 111 2.93 -10.55 -3.93
C CYS A 111 3.76 -10.27 -2.67
N ARG A 112 4.81 -9.45 -2.79
CA ARG A 112 5.64 -8.93 -1.68
C ARG A 112 6.18 -7.56 -2.02
N HIS A 113 6.23 -6.66 -1.02
CA HIS A 113 6.66 -5.27 -1.21
C HIS A 113 8.10 -5.14 -1.68
N SER A 114 8.96 -6.06 -1.26
CA SER A 114 10.34 -6.13 -1.73
C SER A 114 10.76 -7.58 -1.96
N GLN A 115 11.68 -7.79 -2.89
CA GLN A 115 12.28 -9.12 -3.05
C GLN A 115 13.05 -9.55 -1.80
N SER A 116 13.49 -8.61 -0.97
CA SER A 116 14.33 -8.83 0.23
C SER A 116 13.60 -8.58 1.56
N ASP A 117 12.28 -8.78 1.64
CA ASP A 117 11.49 -8.44 2.83
C ASP A 117 10.92 -9.63 3.62
N LEU A 118 11.16 -10.88 3.19
CA LEU A 118 10.55 -12.05 3.82
C LEU A 118 10.85 -12.16 5.33
N HIS A 119 12.00 -11.68 5.77
CA HIS A 119 12.40 -11.70 7.19
C HIS A 119 11.63 -10.70 8.06
N THR A 120 11.01 -9.68 7.45
CA THR A 120 10.24 -8.65 8.17
C THR A 120 8.73 -8.83 8.01
N THR A 121 8.28 -9.56 6.98
CA THR A 121 6.88 -9.67 6.58
C THR A 121 6.31 -11.08 6.64
N THR A 122 7.15 -12.06 6.99
CA THR A 122 6.73 -13.48 7.11
C THR A 122 7.37 -14.16 8.33
N ASP A 123 6.93 -15.38 8.60
CA ASP A 123 7.48 -16.24 9.65
C ASP A 123 8.72 -17.05 9.22
N VAL A 124 9.40 -16.69 8.13
CA VAL A 124 10.53 -17.45 7.56
C VAL A 124 11.63 -17.76 8.57
N LEU A 125 11.90 -16.84 9.51
CA LEU A 125 12.93 -17.04 10.54
C LEU A 125 12.52 -18.05 11.61
N ALA A 126 11.22 -18.31 11.79
CA ALA A 126 10.72 -19.36 12.68
C ALA A 126 10.88 -20.79 12.09
N HIS A 127 11.28 -20.90 10.82
CA HIS A 127 11.52 -22.17 10.12
C HIS A 127 13.03 -22.40 9.91
N PRO A 128 13.75 -23.11 10.80
CA PRO A 128 15.20 -23.19 10.78
C PRO A 128 15.79 -23.69 9.44
N GLU A 129 15.10 -24.60 8.74
CA GLU A 129 15.58 -25.13 7.47
C GLU A 129 15.41 -24.14 6.30
N LEU A 130 14.43 -23.23 6.39
CA LEU A 130 14.26 -22.14 5.43
C LEU A 130 15.16 -20.94 5.80
N ALA A 131 15.24 -20.59 7.05
CA ALA A 131 16.09 -19.49 7.54
C ALA A 131 17.57 -19.64 7.13
N LYS A 132 18.08 -20.88 7.03
CA LYS A 132 19.44 -21.18 6.53
C LYS A 132 19.64 -20.84 5.05
N LYS A 133 18.56 -20.71 4.27
CA LYS A 133 18.60 -20.39 2.83
C LYS A 133 18.62 -18.89 2.56
N CYS A 134 18.33 -18.09 3.57
CA CYS A 134 18.36 -16.62 3.44
C CYS A 134 19.74 -16.16 2.96
N SER A 135 19.76 -15.17 2.07
CA SER A 135 20.99 -14.58 1.51
C SER A 135 21.92 -14.09 2.62
N VAL A 136 21.36 -13.56 3.72
CA VAL A 136 22.08 -13.25 4.98
C VAL A 136 21.32 -13.93 6.11
N PRO A 137 21.85 -15.01 6.72
CA PRO A 137 21.26 -15.63 7.89
C PRO A 137 21.20 -14.68 9.09
N PHE A 138 20.22 -14.87 9.99
CA PHE A 138 20.06 -14.04 11.17
C PHE A 138 21.33 -14.00 12.03
N LYS A 139 21.81 -12.79 12.30
CA LYS A 139 22.89 -12.47 13.22
C LYS A 139 22.35 -11.53 14.30
N PRO A 140 22.45 -11.89 15.59
CA PRO A 140 21.94 -11.07 16.69
C PRO A 140 22.56 -9.67 16.71
N ALA A 141 21.81 -8.69 17.23
CA ALA A 141 22.37 -7.41 17.63
C ALA A 141 23.45 -7.59 18.72
N ASN A 142 24.42 -6.70 18.73
CA ASN A 142 25.46 -6.67 19.75
C ASN A 142 25.31 -5.43 20.65
N PRO A 143 24.70 -5.55 21.83
CA PRO A 143 24.50 -4.42 22.72
C PRO A 143 25.82 -3.75 23.18
N ALA A 144 26.94 -4.49 23.20
CA ALA A 144 28.23 -3.96 23.64
C ALA A 144 28.88 -3.03 22.59
N THR A 145 28.62 -3.28 21.29
CA THR A 145 29.16 -2.45 20.18
C THR A 145 28.10 -1.51 19.59
N GLY A 146 26.81 -1.72 19.91
CA GLY A 146 25.70 -0.98 19.35
C GLY A 146 25.29 -1.44 17.93
N GLU A 147 25.88 -2.52 17.42
CA GLU A 147 25.54 -3.10 16.12
C GLU A 147 24.13 -3.69 16.14
N ASP A 148 23.37 -3.40 15.10
CA ASP A 148 22.03 -3.95 14.89
C ASP A 148 22.05 -5.40 14.43
N ALA A 149 20.94 -6.11 14.63
CA ALA A 149 20.72 -7.42 14.07
C ALA A 149 20.76 -7.35 12.53
N GLN A 150 21.34 -8.37 11.90
CA GLN A 150 21.46 -8.47 10.45
C GLN A 150 20.76 -9.73 9.98
N VAL A 151 19.94 -9.58 8.93
CA VAL A 151 19.32 -10.70 8.23
C VAL A 151 18.78 -10.20 6.88
N GLU A 152 18.82 -11.04 5.87
CA GLU A 152 18.16 -10.77 4.58
C GLU A 152 17.67 -12.08 3.99
N CYS A 153 16.36 -12.20 3.83
CA CYS A 153 15.71 -13.33 3.18
C CYS A 153 14.96 -12.83 1.95
N ARG A 154 15.40 -13.27 0.78
CA ARG A 154 14.83 -12.85 -0.51
C ARG A 154 13.78 -13.85 -0.98
N THR A 155 12.79 -13.40 -1.72
CA THR A 155 11.84 -14.31 -2.40
C THR A 155 12.59 -15.25 -3.36
N SER A 156 13.66 -14.75 -4.00
CA SER A 156 14.54 -15.53 -4.89
C SER A 156 15.45 -16.55 -4.18
N ASP A 157 15.51 -16.56 -2.85
CA ASP A 157 16.21 -17.63 -2.10
C ASP A 157 15.38 -18.92 -2.06
N PHE A 158 14.05 -18.84 -2.29
CA PHE A 158 13.07 -19.91 -2.12
C PHE A 158 12.36 -20.24 -3.43
N THR A 159 12.04 -21.52 -3.62
CA THR A 159 11.08 -21.96 -4.64
C THR A 159 9.66 -21.51 -4.25
N LEU A 160 8.73 -21.48 -5.23
CA LEU A 160 7.33 -21.22 -4.95
C LEU A 160 6.74 -22.19 -3.91
N ALA A 161 7.10 -23.46 -4.01
CA ALA A 161 6.63 -24.48 -3.06
C ALA A 161 7.06 -24.16 -1.62
N GLU A 162 8.29 -23.69 -1.40
CA GLU A 162 8.79 -23.27 -0.09
C GLU A 162 8.15 -21.97 0.37
N PHE A 163 8.03 -20.97 -0.52
CA PHE A 163 7.34 -19.70 -0.24
C PHE A 163 5.91 -19.94 0.26
N LYS A 164 5.17 -20.86 -0.36
CA LYS A 164 3.78 -21.17 0.02
C LYS A 164 3.64 -21.91 1.37
N THR A 165 4.74 -22.34 1.99
CA THR A 165 4.71 -22.89 3.35
C THR A 165 4.77 -21.82 4.44
N LEU A 166 5.17 -20.60 4.10
CA LEU A 166 5.28 -19.49 5.00
C LEU A 166 3.92 -18.84 5.30
N LYS A 167 3.86 -18.13 6.42
CA LYS A 167 2.75 -17.27 6.81
C LYS A 167 3.17 -15.80 6.78
N GLY A 168 2.28 -14.95 6.28
CA GLY A 168 2.43 -13.51 6.44
C GLY A 168 2.28 -13.10 7.89
N LYS A 169 3.13 -12.20 8.35
CA LYS A 169 3.01 -11.52 9.64
C LYS A 169 2.89 -10.02 9.43
N MET A 170 2.39 -9.29 10.44
CA MET A 170 2.46 -7.82 10.39
C MET A 170 3.91 -7.40 10.18
N ASP A 171 4.14 -6.50 9.24
CA ASP A 171 5.47 -6.02 8.88
C ASP A 171 6.15 -5.28 10.03
N GLY A 172 7.46 -5.28 10.00
CA GLY A 172 8.32 -4.68 10.99
C GLY A 172 9.24 -5.71 11.66
N ALA A 173 10.33 -5.19 12.20
CA ALA A 173 11.35 -5.95 12.89
C ALA A 173 12.01 -5.10 13.98
N ASN A 174 12.50 -5.76 15.03
CA ASN A 174 13.30 -5.09 16.05
C ASN A 174 14.79 -5.17 15.70
N PRO A 175 15.42 -4.07 15.23
CA PRO A 175 16.83 -4.10 14.86
C PRO A 175 17.79 -4.32 16.04
N LYS A 176 17.33 -4.11 17.26
CA LYS A 176 18.13 -4.33 18.48
C LYS A 176 17.98 -5.73 19.08
N ALA A 177 17.30 -6.64 18.37
CA ALA A 177 17.01 -7.98 18.85
C ALA A 177 18.26 -8.86 18.98
N THR A 178 18.29 -9.62 20.05
CA THR A 178 19.33 -10.63 20.31
C THR A 178 18.86 -12.06 20.00
N THR A 179 17.57 -12.22 19.74
CA THR A 179 16.95 -13.50 19.34
C THR A 179 16.03 -13.31 18.12
N VAL A 180 15.75 -14.38 17.40
CA VAL A 180 14.80 -14.40 16.28
C VAL A 180 13.40 -13.97 16.73
N GLU A 181 12.96 -14.43 17.88
CA GLU A 181 11.64 -14.09 18.43
C GLU A 181 11.51 -12.59 18.68
N GLU A 182 12.50 -11.98 19.36
CA GLU A 182 12.54 -10.53 19.58
C GLU A 182 12.58 -9.76 18.26
N TYR A 183 13.30 -10.27 17.24
CA TYR A 183 13.41 -9.64 15.94
C TYR A 183 12.06 -9.61 15.22
N MET A 184 11.34 -10.73 15.19
CA MET A 184 10.06 -10.87 14.53
C MET A 184 8.94 -10.04 15.19
N ASN A 185 9.05 -9.69 16.47
CA ASN A 185 8.08 -8.92 17.24
C ASN A 185 8.33 -7.41 17.20
N GLY A 186 8.77 -6.88 16.06
CA GLY A 186 9.11 -5.46 15.88
C GLY A 186 8.00 -4.60 15.23
N THR A 187 6.77 -5.06 15.16
CA THR A 187 5.66 -4.26 14.63
C THR A 187 5.44 -3.00 15.49
N PRO A 188 5.33 -1.80 14.88
CA PRO A 188 5.09 -0.57 15.61
C PRO A 188 3.82 -0.61 16.47
N GLY A 189 3.90 -0.11 17.72
CA GLY A 189 2.82 -0.23 18.70
C GLY A 189 1.54 0.57 18.38
N TRP A 190 1.54 1.41 17.35
CA TRP A 190 0.34 2.10 16.86
C TRP A 190 -0.44 1.28 15.82
N ARG A 191 0.14 0.17 15.32
CA ARG A 191 -0.55 -0.80 14.45
C ARG A 191 -1.09 -1.95 15.26
N THR A 192 -2.11 -2.61 14.74
CA THR A 192 -2.63 -3.82 15.36
C THR A 192 -1.73 -5.03 15.09
N ASP A 193 -1.70 -5.97 16.04
CA ASP A 193 -1.06 -7.28 15.90
C ASP A 193 -2.07 -8.45 16.01
N LEU A 194 -3.38 -8.15 16.03
CA LEU A 194 -4.43 -9.15 16.20
C LEU A 194 -4.38 -10.29 15.16
N TYR A 195 -3.90 -10.00 13.95
CA TYR A 195 -3.79 -10.96 12.85
C TYR A 195 -2.33 -11.31 12.54
N SER A 196 -1.44 -11.03 13.47
CA SER A 196 -0.02 -11.33 13.38
C SER A 196 0.22 -12.81 13.09
N GLN A 197 1.13 -13.11 12.15
CA GLN A 197 1.59 -14.45 11.79
C GLN A 197 0.51 -15.40 11.25
N SER A 198 -0.59 -14.90 10.70
CA SER A 198 -1.69 -15.72 10.18
C SER A 198 -2.03 -15.53 8.70
N GLY A 199 -1.35 -14.62 8.01
CA GLY A 199 -1.66 -14.25 6.63
C GLY A 199 -1.32 -15.34 5.61
N THR A 200 -2.21 -15.58 4.64
CA THR A 200 -2.01 -16.50 3.52
C THR A 200 -1.26 -15.80 2.40
N LEU A 201 -0.01 -16.20 2.13
CA LEU A 201 0.80 -15.66 1.05
C LEU A 201 0.24 -16.04 -0.33
N MET A 202 0.26 -15.10 -1.26
CA MET A 202 -0.31 -15.27 -2.59
C MET A 202 0.73 -15.10 -3.69
N THR A 203 0.56 -15.85 -4.78
CA THR A 203 1.18 -15.52 -6.06
C THR A 203 0.42 -14.35 -6.71
N HIS A 204 1.05 -13.68 -7.67
CA HIS A 204 0.37 -12.67 -8.47
C HIS A 204 -0.83 -13.27 -9.24
N ALA A 205 -0.68 -14.47 -9.81
CA ALA A 205 -1.79 -15.16 -10.46
C ALA A 205 -2.97 -15.49 -9.53
N GLU A 206 -2.69 -15.92 -8.28
CA GLU A 206 -3.75 -16.16 -7.28
C GLU A 206 -4.44 -14.85 -6.86
N SER A 207 -3.66 -13.76 -6.67
CA SER A 207 -4.23 -12.46 -6.29
C SER A 207 -5.09 -11.86 -7.40
N THR A 208 -4.64 -11.93 -8.66
CA THR A 208 -5.41 -11.45 -9.80
C THR A 208 -6.71 -12.25 -10.00
N ALA A 209 -6.68 -13.57 -9.79
CA ALA A 209 -7.89 -14.38 -9.80
C ALA A 209 -8.88 -13.96 -8.71
N LEU A 210 -8.40 -13.71 -7.47
CA LEU A 210 -9.20 -13.21 -6.35
C LEU A 210 -9.81 -11.84 -6.68
N PHE A 211 -9.02 -10.89 -7.21
CA PHE A 211 -9.49 -9.55 -7.55
C PHE A 211 -10.55 -9.60 -8.65
N LYS A 212 -10.36 -10.44 -9.66
CA LYS A 212 -11.34 -10.63 -10.73
C LYS A 212 -12.65 -11.24 -10.25
N GLU A 213 -12.58 -12.23 -9.33
CA GLU A 213 -13.76 -12.82 -8.69
C GLU A 213 -14.61 -11.77 -7.95
N HIS A 214 -13.95 -10.81 -7.30
CA HIS A 214 -14.61 -9.73 -6.57
C HIS A 214 -14.92 -8.49 -7.41
N GLY A 215 -14.55 -8.47 -8.70
CA GLY A 215 -14.83 -7.37 -9.63
C GLY A 215 -14.18 -6.05 -9.23
N VAL A 216 -12.96 -6.07 -8.68
CA VAL A 216 -12.12 -4.90 -8.40
C VAL A 216 -11.07 -4.72 -9.49
N LYS A 217 -10.63 -3.49 -9.71
CA LYS A 217 -9.49 -3.15 -10.55
C LYS A 217 -8.17 -3.47 -9.85
N VAL A 218 -7.07 -3.45 -10.59
CA VAL A 218 -5.76 -3.82 -10.07
C VAL A 218 -4.69 -2.78 -10.39
N THR A 219 -3.78 -2.58 -9.46
CA THR A 219 -2.57 -1.78 -9.65
C THR A 219 -1.34 -2.58 -9.19
N PRO A 220 -0.86 -3.55 -10.02
CA PRO A 220 0.31 -4.33 -9.67
C PRO A 220 1.59 -3.50 -9.88
N GLU A 221 2.46 -3.47 -8.86
CA GLU A 221 3.77 -2.84 -8.94
C GLU A 221 4.84 -3.86 -9.30
N LEU A 222 5.62 -3.62 -10.34
CA LEU A 222 6.82 -4.40 -10.64
C LEU A 222 7.97 -3.89 -9.75
N LYS A 223 8.27 -4.63 -8.69
CA LYS A 223 9.35 -4.26 -7.76
C LYS A 223 10.72 -4.45 -8.36
N SER A 224 11.65 -3.58 -8.01
CA SER A 224 13.05 -3.73 -8.37
C SER A 224 13.61 -5.05 -7.84
N ALA A 225 14.33 -5.78 -8.70
CA ALA A 225 15.00 -7.01 -8.29
C ALA A 225 16.15 -6.71 -7.32
N ALA A 226 16.22 -7.45 -6.21
CA ALA A 226 17.35 -7.40 -5.27
C ALA A 226 18.50 -8.35 -5.66
N VAL A 227 18.43 -8.91 -6.86
CA VAL A 227 19.45 -9.76 -7.49
C VAL A 227 19.88 -9.16 -8.81
N GLU A 228 21.07 -9.54 -9.26
CA GLU A 228 21.56 -9.12 -10.59
C GLU A 228 20.67 -9.68 -11.70
N MET A 229 20.26 -8.80 -12.61
CA MET A 229 19.47 -9.19 -13.78
C MET A 229 20.38 -9.26 -15.03
N PRO A 230 20.22 -10.27 -15.92
CA PRO A 230 19.19 -11.34 -15.90
C PRO A 230 19.46 -12.41 -14.82
N PHE A 231 18.45 -12.72 -14.01
CA PHE A 231 18.52 -13.76 -13.00
C PHE A 231 18.31 -15.15 -13.63
N ASN A 232 19.35 -15.97 -13.73
CA ASN A 232 19.29 -17.28 -14.35
C ASN A 232 18.58 -17.28 -15.72
N GLY A 233 18.89 -16.29 -16.56
CA GLY A 233 18.29 -16.10 -17.89
C GLY A 233 16.91 -15.44 -17.89
N PHE A 234 16.40 -15.00 -16.74
CA PHE A 234 15.17 -14.23 -16.62
C PHE A 234 15.51 -12.73 -16.66
N SER A 235 15.28 -12.08 -17.81
CA SER A 235 15.59 -10.68 -18.00
C SER A 235 14.54 -9.76 -17.37
N GLN A 236 14.87 -8.46 -17.23
CA GLN A 236 13.93 -7.45 -16.75
C GLN A 236 12.68 -7.36 -17.63
N GLU A 237 12.87 -7.41 -18.96
CA GLU A 237 11.73 -7.40 -19.90
C GLU A 237 10.87 -8.68 -19.78
N MET A 238 11.48 -9.84 -19.56
CA MET A 238 10.74 -11.09 -19.31
C MET A 238 9.91 -10.98 -18.02
N TYR A 239 10.45 -10.35 -17.00
CA TYR A 239 9.77 -10.12 -15.74
C TYR A 239 8.59 -9.16 -15.93
N ALA A 240 8.81 -8.01 -16.58
CA ALA A 240 7.77 -7.04 -16.90
C ALA A 240 6.66 -7.61 -17.82
N GLN A 241 7.04 -8.47 -18.80
CA GLN A 241 6.09 -9.12 -19.69
C GLN A 241 5.24 -10.18 -18.96
N LYS A 242 5.86 -10.97 -18.09
CA LYS A 242 5.17 -12.02 -17.34
C LYS A 242 4.05 -11.45 -16.46
N LEU A 243 4.25 -10.29 -15.85
CA LEU A 243 3.22 -9.57 -15.10
C LEU A 243 2.00 -9.26 -15.97
N VAL A 244 2.22 -8.74 -17.18
CA VAL A 244 1.13 -8.45 -18.13
C VAL A 244 0.44 -9.73 -18.61
N ASP A 245 1.19 -10.81 -18.82
CA ASP A 245 0.63 -12.05 -19.33
C ASP A 245 -0.26 -12.73 -18.27
N GLU A 246 0.13 -12.74 -16.99
CA GLU A 246 -0.72 -13.25 -15.90
C GLU A 246 -2.03 -12.42 -15.74
N LEU A 247 -2.00 -11.11 -15.95
CA LEU A 247 -3.21 -10.26 -15.97
C LEU A 247 -4.15 -10.62 -17.13
N LYS A 248 -3.60 -10.83 -18.33
CA LYS A 248 -4.38 -11.29 -19.49
C LYS A 248 -4.99 -12.67 -19.25
N GLU A 249 -4.22 -13.61 -18.67
CA GLU A 249 -4.69 -14.95 -18.33
C GLU A 249 -5.83 -14.89 -17.30
N ALA A 250 -5.76 -13.98 -16.32
CA ALA A 250 -6.83 -13.73 -15.37
C ALA A 250 -8.05 -12.99 -15.96
N GLY A 251 -7.97 -12.54 -17.24
CA GLY A 251 -9.06 -11.89 -17.95
C GLY A 251 -9.24 -10.40 -17.60
N PHE A 252 -8.20 -9.72 -17.12
CA PHE A 252 -8.25 -8.28 -16.90
C PHE A 252 -8.22 -7.50 -18.23
N ALA A 253 -9.15 -6.55 -18.34
CA ALA A 253 -9.09 -5.56 -19.41
C ALA A 253 -8.03 -4.49 -19.13
N PRO A 254 -7.43 -3.87 -20.16
CA PRO A 254 -6.53 -2.74 -19.97
C PRO A 254 -7.12 -1.60 -19.14
N SER A 255 -8.41 -1.33 -19.25
CA SER A 255 -9.12 -0.29 -18.47
C SER A 255 -9.32 -0.64 -16.99
N GLU A 256 -9.08 -1.87 -16.60
CA GLU A 256 -9.16 -2.35 -15.21
C GLU A 256 -7.76 -2.45 -14.57
N THR A 257 -6.70 -2.00 -15.28
CA THR A 257 -5.31 -2.30 -14.88
C THR A 257 -4.43 -1.06 -14.92
N TYR A 258 -3.76 -0.79 -13.80
CA TYR A 258 -2.77 0.27 -13.63
C TYR A 258 -1.41 -0.36 -13.29
N LEU A 259 -0.64 -0.76 -14.32
CA LEU A 259 0.73 -1.28 -14.13
C LEU A 259 1.61 -0.20 -13.54
N GLN A 260 2.35 -0.46 -12.47
CA GLN A 260 3.19 0.57 -11.87
C GLN A 260 4.63 0.11 -11.63
N SER A 261 5.57 1.03 -11.71
CA SER A 261 6.98 0.81 -11.40
C SER A 261 7.68 2.13 -11.05
N PHE A 262 8.63 2.08 -10.12
CA PHE A 262 9.62 3.13 -9.89
C PHE A 262 10.67 3.20 -11.01
N ASN A 263 10.85 2.11 -11.76
CA ASN A 263 11.75 2.08 -12.91
C ASN A 263 11.00 2.59 -14.16
N LEU A 264 11.34 3.80 -14.60
CA LEU A 264 10.74 4.40 -15.79
C LEU A 264 10.94 3.55 -17.05
N ASP A 265 12.01 2.75 -17.15
CA ASP A 265 12.23 1.88 -18.29
C ASP A 265 11.25 0.72 -18.35
N ASP A 266 10.75 0.21 -17.22
CA ASP A 266 9.66 -0.77 -17.18
C ASP A 266 8.35 -0.15 -17.71
N VAL A 267 8.05 1.09 -17.30
CA VAL A 267 6.87 1.84 -17.80
C VAL A 267 6.95 2.02 -19.32
N LYS A 268 8.11 2.48 -19.82
CA LYS A 268 8.36 2.62 -21.26
C LYS A 268 8.29 1.29 -22.00
N TYR A 269 8.73 0.19 -21.37
CA TYR A 269 8.59 -1.15 -21.92
C TYR A 269 7.11 -1.48 -22.16
N TRP A 270 6.25 -1.30 -21.17
CA TRP A 270 4.81 -1.57 -21.32
C TRP A 270 4.14 -0.68 -22.35
N ILE A 271 4.48 0.61 -22.41
CA ILE A 271 3.98 1.55 -23.43
C ILE A 271 4.29 1.01 -24.82
N LYS A 272 5.47 0.46 -25.03
CA LYS A 272 5.91 -0.05 -26.34
C LYS A 272 5.45 -1.49 -26.63
N ALA A 273 5.61 -2.42 -25.67
CA ALA A 273 5.40 -3.84 -25.89
C ALA A 273 3.96 -4.29 -25.64
N ALA A 274 3.23 -3.59 -24.75
CA ALA A 274 1.84 -3.86 -24.41
C ALA A 274 0.99 -2.57 -24.42
N PRO A 275 0.88 -1.85 -25.56
CA PRO A 275 0.41 -0.46 -25.61
C PRO A 275 -1.01 -0.24 -25.06
N LYS A 276 -1.87 -1.25 -25.08
CA LYS A 276 -3.21 -1.14 -24.48
C LYS A 276 -3.14 -1.04 -22.96
N PHE A 277 -2.30 -1.87 -22.32
CA PHE A 277 -2.03 -1.81 -20.87
C PHE A 277 -1.11 -0.63 -20.53
N GLY A 278 -0.10 -0.38 -21.33
CA GLY A 278 0.85 0.73 -21.15
C GLY A 278 0.21 2.12 -21.18
N LYS A 279 -1.00 2.26 -21.77
CA LYS A 279 -1.76 3.53 -21.76
C LYS A 279 -2.11 3.99 -20.34
N GLN A 280 -2.32 3.06 -19.41
CA GLN A 280 -2.61 3.30 -18.00
C GLN A 280 -1.42 2.93 -17.08
N ALA A 281 -0.22 2.73 -17.66
CA ALA A 281 0.95 2.48 -16.84
C ALA A 281 1.31 3.73 -16.02
N VAL A 282 1.66 3.49 -14.77
CA VAL A 282 1.93 4.51 -13.74
C VAL A 282 3.42 4.56 -13.47
N TYR A 283 4.02 5.72 -13.60
CA TYR A 283 5.37 5.97 -13.12
C TYR A 283 5.31 6.41 -11.66
N LEU A 284 5.83 5.59 -10.76
CA LEU A 284 6.02 5.95 -9.34
C LEU A 284 7.19 6.94 -9.27
N ASP A 285 6.86 8.24 -9.16
CA ASP A 285 7.85 9.29 -9.27
C ASP A 285 8.59 9.53 -7.94
N ASP A 286 9.76 8.91 -7.81
CA ASP A 286 10.65 8.98 -6.66
C ASP A 286 11.70 10.10 -6.76
N ARG A 287 11.79 10.82 -7.89
CA ARG A 287 12.78 11.87 -8.13
C ARG A 287 12.82 12.92 -7.03
N VAL A 288 11.65 13.23 -6.44
CA VAL A 288 11.50 14.23 -5.36
C VAL A 288 12.25 13.89 -4.07
N TYR A 289 12.71 12.66 -3.91
CA TYR A 289 13.47 12.25 -2.71
C TYR A 289 14.70 11.40 -3.00
N GLU A 290 14.79 10.77 -4.18
CA GLU A 290 15.99 10.01 -4.59
C GLU A 290 17.03 10.89 -5.26
N GLN A 291 16.64 12.01 -5.88
CA GLN A 291 17.54 12.91 -6.58
C GLN A 291 17.67 14.22 -5.80
N ALA A 292 18.83 14.43 -5.16
CA ALA A 292 19.05 15.56 -4.24
C ALA A 292 18.83 16.94 -4.88
N ASP A 293 19.11 17.08 -6.19
CA ASP A 293 19.00 18.34 -6.93
C ASP A 293 17.73 18.41 -7.80
N PHE A 294 16.81 17.46 -7.66
CA PHE A 294 15.59 17.47 -8.45
C PHE A 294 14.66 18.61 -8.04
N VAL A 295 14.32 19.43 -9.01
CA VAL A 295 13.29 20.47 -8.90
C VAL A 295 12.27 20.24 -10.00
N ALA A 296 11.01 20.08 -9.62
CA ALA A 296 9.93 19.94 -10.59
C ALA A 296 9.85 21.19 -11.49
N SER A 297 9.74 20.98 -12.78
CA SER A 297 9.57 22.02 -13.79
C SER A 297 8.60 21.57 -14.88
N VAL A 298 8.07 22.52 -15.65
CA VAL A 298 7.22 22.24 -16.82
C VAL A 298 7.95 21.31 -17.79
N GLU A 299 9.24 21.51 -18.00
CA GLU A 299 10.05 20.74 -18.94
C GLU A 299 10.13 19.27 -18.53
N ASN A 300 10.51 19.00 -17.26
CA ASN A 300 10.71 17.60 -16.82
C ASN A 300 9.38 16.83 -16.60
N MET A 301 8.26 17.52 -16.36
CA MET A 301 6.93 16.91 -16.38
C MET A 301 6.48 16.61 -17.80
N LYS A 302 6.72 17.57 -18.72
CA LYS A 302 6.39 17.38 -20.13
C LYS A 302 7.24 16.26 -20.79
N GLU A 303 8.50 16.08 -20.41
CA GLU A 303 9.33 14.97 -20.87
C GLU A 303 8.73 13.60 -20.56
N LEU A 304 8.09 13.44 -19.38
CA LEU A 304 7.36 12.21 -19.05
C LEU A 304 6.16 12.01 -19.97
N HIS A 305 5.33 13.03 -20.14
CA HIS A 305 4.16 12.98 -21.02
C HIS A 305 4.57 12.69 -22.48
N ASP A 306 5.58 13.36 -23.00
CA ASP A 306 6.10 13.16 -24.37
C ASP A 306 6.71 11.75 -24.55
N ALA A 307 7.18 11.09 -23.48
CA ALA A 307 7.59 9.70 -23.48
C ALA A 307 6.40 8.70 -23.43
N GLY A 308 5.16 9.19 -23.36
CA GLY A 308 3.94 8.40 -23.32
C GLY A 308 3.46 8.01 -21.91
N VAL A 309 4.08 8.56 -20.87
CA VAL A 309 3.60 8.42 -19.48
C VAL A 309 2.38 9.33 -19.31
N ASN A 310 1.23 8.75 -18.99
CA ASN A 310 0.01 9.53 -18.76
C ASN A 310 -0.30 9.70 -17.27
N ILE A 311 0.21 8.81 -16.42
CA ILE A 311 -0.10 8.77 -14.99
C ILE A 311 1.21 8.70 -14.21
N ILE A 312 1.33 9.58 -13.21
CA ILE A 312 2.42 9.54 -12.23
C ILE A 312 1.86 9.28 -10.83
N ALA A 313 2.66 8.68 -9.97
CA ALA A 313 2.28 8.49 -8.58
C ALA A 313 3.43 8.92 -7.65
N PRO A 314 3.43 10.17 -7.19
CA PRO A 314 4.34 10.67 -6.17
C PRO A 314 3.80 10.45 -4.76
N PRO A 315 4.67 10.53 -3.71
CA PRO A 315 4.24 10.50 -2.32
C PRO A 315 3.46 11.77 -1.92
N LEU A 316 2.64 11.68 -0.87
CA LEU A 316 1.77 12.76 -0.39
C LEU A 316 2.52 14.09 -0.22
N PHE A 317 3.71 14.08 0.38
CA PHE A 317 4.49 15.29 0.64
C PHE A 317 4.97 16.02 -0.63
N ALA A 318 4.90 15.39 -1.79
CA ALA A 318 5.18 16.05 -3.05
C ALA A 318 3.95 16.81 -3.59
N LEU A 319 2.76 16.40 -3.18
CA LEU A 319 1.49 16.91 -3.72
C LEU A 319 0.86 18.02 -2.88
N VAL A 320 1.16 18.05 -1.58
CA VAL A 320 0.54 18.98 -0.63
C VAL A 320 1.59 19.72 0.18
N ASP A 321 1.45 21.02 0.25
CA ASP A 321 2.28 21.95 1.02
C ASP A 321 1.42 22.73 2.02
N LEU A 322 2.04 23.60 2.82
CA LEU A 322 1.37 24.57 3.67
C LEU A 322 1.42 25.97 3.04
N ASP A 323 0.32 26.72 3.19
CA ASP A 323 0.30 28.14 2.88
C ASP A 323 0.88 28.99 4.05
N GLU A 324 0.82 30.33 3.93
CA GLU A 324 1.28 31.28 4.96
C GLU A 324 0.49 31.21 6.29
N ASN A 325 -0.68 30.57 6.30
CA ASN A 325 -1.56 30.38 7.46
C ASN A 325 -1.46 28.97 8.04
N ASN A 326 -0.54 28.14 7.56
CA ASN A 326 -0.41 26.71 7.84
C ASN A 326 -1.63 25.87 7.41
N GLU A 327 -2.38 26.31 6.40
CA GLU A 327 -3.43 25.50 5.79
C GLU A 327 -2.85 24.64 4.68
N LEU A 328 -3.39 23.42 4.53
CA LEU A 328 -2.98 22.48 3.49
C LEU A 328 -3.43 22.98 2.11
N VAL A 329 -2.52 23.03 1.15
CA VAL A 329 -2.77 23.48 -0.23
C VAL A 329 -2.07 22.60 -1.27
N ALA A 330 -2.56 22.59 -2.50
CA ALA A 330 -1.88 21.90 -3.61
C ALA A 330 -0.48 22.49 -3.83
N SER A 331 0.53 21.63 -3.89
CA SER A 331 1.94 21.99 -4.09
C SER A 331 2.21 22.54 -5.49
N ASN A 332 3.37 23.15 -5.65
CA ASN A 332 3.85 23.51 -6.99
C ASN A 332 4.13 22.30 -7.88
N TYR A 333 4.62 21.18 -7.31
CA TYR A 333 4.80 19.93 -8.04
C TYR A 333 3.48 19.44 -8.65
N ALA A 334 2.40 19.40 -7.87
CA ALA A 334 1.09 18.99 -8.33
C ALA A 334 0.57 19.85 -9.49
N LYS A 335 0.70 21.17 -9.37
CA LYS A 335 0.31 22.12 -10.42
C LYS A 335 1.09 21.90 -11.73
N LEU A 336 2.41 21.75 -11.64
CA LEU A 336 3.26 21.50 -12.81
C LEU A 336 2.94 20.16 -13.51
N ALA A 337 2.60 19.13 -12.74
CA ALA A 337 2.19 17.85 -13.29
C ALA A 337 0.86 17.97 -14.06
N LYS A 338 -0.14 18.66 -13.49
CA LYS A 338 -1.42 18.91 -14.17
C LYS A 338 -1.25 19.80 -15.39
N ASP A 339 -0.40 20.82 -15.34
CA ASP A 339 -0.08 21.70 -16.47
C ASP A 339 0.59 20.94 -17.64
N ALA A 340 1.20 19.79 -17.35
CA ALA A 340 1.79 18.88 -18.33
C ALA A 340 0.83 17.77 -18.78
N ASP A 341 -0.47 17.86 -18.48
CA ASP A 341 -1.50 16.85 -18.79
C ASP A 341 -1.22 15.48 -18.18
N LEU A 342 -0.51 15.41 -17.03
CA LEU A 342 -0.30 14.19 -16.28
C LEU A 342 -1.43 13.98 -15.27
N GLU A 343 -2.00 12.77 -15.26
CA GLU A 343 -2.87 12.33 -14.19
C GLU A 343 -2.06 11.86 -12.98
N ILE A 344 -2.64 11.95 -11.80
CA ILE A 344 -1.93 11.71 -10.55
C ILE A 344 -2.66 10.68 -9.70
N ILE A 345 -1.92 9.72 -9.14
CA ILE A 345 -2.33 8.85 -8.03
C ILE A 345 -1.43 9.17 -6.84
N ALA A 346 -2.00 9.29 -5.64
CA ALA A 346 -1.25 9.66 -4.44
C ALA A 346 -1.02 8.47 -3.50
N TRP A 347 0.15 8.38 -2.84
CA TRP A 347 0.48 7.35 -1.85
C TRP A 347 1.21 7.92 -0.63
N THR A 348 0.96 7.49 0.60
CA THR A 348 -0.17 6.71 1.15
C THR A 348 -0.56 7.29 2.51
N LEU A 349 -1.83 7.14 2.92
CA LEU A 349 -2.40 7.89 4.05
C LEU A 349 -1.86 7.48 5.43
N GLU A 350 -1.99 6.21 5.85
CA GLU A 350 -1.87 5.86 7.28
C GLU A 350 -0.51 5.27 7.68
N ARG A 351 0.39 5.03 6.73
CA ARG A 351 1.54 4.15 6.89
C ARG A 351 2.64 4.66 7.81
N SER A 352 2.83 5.95 7.97
CA SER A 352 3.98 6.50 8.68
C SER A 352 3.72 6.93 10.12
N GLY A 353 2.56 6.59 10.67
CA GLY A 353 2.22 6.76 12.07
C GLY A 353 1.20 7.85 12.36
N PRO A 354 0.83 8.03 13.64
CA PRO A 354 -0.20 8.97 14.07
C PRO A 354 0.12 10.43 13.70
N LEU A 355 -0.87 11.17 13.19
CA LEU A 355 -0.70 12.56 12.80
C LEU A 355 -0.44 13.49 13.99
N ALA A 356 -0.92 13.14 15.18
CA ALA A 356 -0.57 13.83 16.43
C ALA A 356 0.95 13.83 16.74
N GLN A 357 1.72 12.99 16.05
CA GLN A 357 3.19 12.91 16.13
C GLN A 357 3.87 13.44 14.85
N GLY A 358 3.12 14.18 14.02
CA GLY A 358 3.61 14.76 12.76
C GLY A 358 3.46 13.86 11.52
N GLY A 359 2.79 12.70 11.62
CA GLY A 359 2.46 11.83 10.49
C GLY A 359 3.65 11.19 9.76
N GLY A 360 4.86 11.33 10.31
CA GLY A 360 6.09 10.73 9.79
C GLY A 360 6.48 11.20 8.38
N TRP A 361 7.00 10.27 7.59
CA TRP A 361 7.61 10.59 6.31
C TRP A 361 6.61 11.12 5.25
N TYR A 362 5.41 10.55 5.19
CA TYR A 362 4.42 10.93 4.18
C TYR A 362 3.84 12.33 4.39
N TYR A 363 3.82 12.83 5.63
CA TYR A 363 3.26 14.13 6.00
C TYR A 363 4.32 15.20 6.29
N LYS A 364 5.61 14.94 5.97
CA LYS A 364 6.72 15.82 6.34
C LYS A 364 6.59 17.25 5.80
N SER A 365 5.92 17.47 4.66
CA SER A 365 5.67 18.79 4.08
C SER A 365 4.63 19.59 4.86
N VAL A 366 3.70 18.90 5.53
CA VAL A 366 2.54 19.52 6.21
C VAL A 366 2.52 19.28 7.72
N LYS A 367 3.63 18.80 8.31
CA LYS A 367 3.71 18.41 9.72
C LYS A 367 3.28 19.52 10.70
N ASP A 368 3.45 20.79 10.34
CA ASP A 368 3.12 21.93 11.17
C ASP A 368 1.65 22.41 11.00
N GLY A 369 0.93 21.85 10.00
CA GLY A 369 -0.51 22.10 9.73
C GLY A 369 -1.43 20.96 10.18
N ILE A 370 -0.88 19.87 10.77
CA ILE A 370 -1.63 18.72 11.24
C ILE A 370 -1.42 18.50 12.74
N ASN A 371 -2.43 17.99 13.43
CA ASN A 371 -2.35 17.76 14.88
C ASN A 371 -3.07 16.51 15.38
N ASN A 372 -3.92 15.90 14.58
CA ASN A 372 -4.68 14.70 14.93
C ASN A 372 -5.03 13.87 13.68
N ASP A 373 -5.44 12.60 13.88
CA ASP A 373 -5.69 11.68 12.77
C ASP A 373 -6.91 12.08 11.91
N GLY A 374 -7.77 12.98 12.38
CA GLY A 374 -8.84 13.58 11.57
C GLY A 374 -8.33 14.43 10.42
N ASP A 375 -7.10 14.97 10.53
CA ASP A 375 -6.47 15.77 9.47
C ASP A 375 -6.15 14.95 8.21
N MET A 376 -6.24 13.60 8.27
CA MET A 376 -6.23 12.76 7.06
C MET A 376 -7.36 13.12 6.11
N MET A 377 -8.52 13.54 6.64
CA MET A 377 -9.64 14.01 5.83
C MET A 377 -9.35 15.35 5.15
N LYS A 378 -8.60 16.25 5.81
CA LYS A 378 -8.13 17.49 5.17
C LYS A 378 -7.14 17.20 4.04
N MET A 379 -6.22 16.24 4.26
CA MET A 379 -5.30 15.77 3.23
C MET A 379 -6.06 15.22 2.02
N LEU A 380 -7.06 14.36 2.25
CA LEU A 380 -7.90 13.80 1.18
C LEU A 380 -8.65 14.90 0.43
N ASP A 381 -9.16 15.89 1.13
CA ASP A 381 -9.91 17.00 0.51
C ASP A 381 -9.02 17.80 -0.45
N VAL A 382 -7.82 18.18 -0.02
CA VAL A 382 -6.85 18.88 -0.89
C VAL A 382 -6.42 18.02 -2.07
N LEU A 383 -6.15 16.72 -1.85
CA LEU A 383 -5.79 15.80 -2.93
C LEU A 383 -6.91 15.64 -3.97
N ALA A 384 -8.16 15.52 -3.51
CA ALA A 384 -9.31 15.33 -4.40
C ALA A 384 -9.75 16.63 -5.08
N GLN A 385 -9.89 17.72 -4.31
CA GLN A 385 -10.54 18.94 -4.80
C GLN A 385 -9.54 19.93 -5.43
N ASP A 386 -8.34 20.07 -4.85
CA ASP A 386 -7.37 21.07 -5.31
C ASP A 386 -6.33 20.48 -6.27
N VAL A 387 -5.83 19.27 -6.00
CA VAL A 387 -4.88 18.57 -6.87
C VAL A 387 -5.61 17.83 -7.99
N GLY A 388 -6.77 17.24 -7.72
CA GLY A 388 -7.54 16.44 -8.67
C GLY A 388 -6.87 15.11 -8.96
N VAL A 389 -6.50 14.35 -7.91
CA VAL A 389 -5.93 13.00 -8.08
C VAL A 389 -6.98 12.00 -8.52
N MET A 390 -6.58 10.98 -9.28
CA MET A 390 -7.46 9.88 -9.73
C MET A 390 -7.80 8.91 -8.60
N GLY A 391 -6.94 8.81 -7.59
CA GLY A 391 -7.10 7.89 -6.48
C GLY A 391 -6.00 8.05 -5.44
N VAL A 392 -6.26 7.48 -4.26
CA VAL A 392 -5.34 7.55 -3.11
C VAL A 392 -5.12 6.16 -2.54
N PHE A 393 -3.85 5.78 -2.41
CA PHE A 393 -3.44 4.58 -1.68
C PHE A 393 -3.67 4.74 -0.19
N SER A 394 -4.24 3.71 0.42
CA SER A 394 -4.54 3.68 1.85
C SER A 394 -4.25 2.30 2.44
N ASP A 395 -3.59 2.27 3.60
CA ASP A 395 -3.43 1.06 4.42
C ASP A 395 -4.74 0.69 5.14
N TRP A 396 -5.74 1.60 5.10
CA TRP A 396 -7.09 1.42 5.63
C TRP A 396 -8.14 2.00 4.67
N PRO A 397 -8.45 1.31 3.57
CA PRO A 397 -9.28 1.84 2.47
C PRO A 397 -10.63 2.43 2.88
N ALA A 398 -11.18 2.03 4.03
CA ALA A 398 -12.44 2.58 4.54
C ALA A 398 -12.40 4.11 4.70
N THR A 399 -11.25 4.68 5.05
CA THR A 399 -11.06 6.15 5.17
C THR A 399 -11.31 6.84 3.83
N VAL A 400 -10.65 6.34 2.77
CA VAL A 400 -10.76 6.92 1.41
C VAL A 400 -12.11 6.64 0.80
N THR A 401 -12.65 5.43 0.95
CA THR A 401 -13.98 5.05 0.46
C THR A 401 -15.06 5.94 1.08
N TYR A 402 -14.96 6.20 2.39
CA TYR A 402 -15.90 7.08 3.06
C TYR A 402 -15.85 8.50 2.51
N TYR A 403 -14.64 9.08 2.40
CA TYR A 403 -14.45 10.40 1.85
C TYR A 403 -15.05 10.48 0.44
N ALA A 404 -14.70 9.55 -0.44
CA ALA A 404 -15.19 9.52 -1.81
C ALA A 404 -16.73 9.52 -1.89
N ASN A 405 -17.40 8.67 -1.09
CA ASN A 405 -18.86 8.62 -1.07
C ASN A 405 -19.49 9.90 -0.50
N CYS A 406 -18.88 10.55 0.48
CA CYS A 406 -19.40 11.79 1.05
C CYS A 406 -19.23 13.01 0.14
N MET A 407 -18.21 12.99 -0.71
CA MET A 407 -17.85 14.11 -1.59
C MET A 407 -18.25 13.89 -3.04
N ASP A 408 -18.95 12.78 -3.36
CA ASP A 408 -19.34 12.36 -4.73
C ASP A 408 -18.13 12.30 -5.68
N SER A 409 -16.97 11.81 -5.15
CA SER A 409 -15.69 11.80 -5.89
C SER A 409 -15.60 10.72 -6.98
N ASP A 410 -16.70 9.97 -7.23
CA ASP A 410 -16.80 8.96 -8.29
C ASP A 410 -17.64 9.45 -9.49
N ALA A 411 -18.08 10.72 -9.51
CA ALA A 411 -18.95 11.28 -10.53
C ALA A 411 -18.20 11.74 -11.78
#